data_157cee3ac28285a0a87b3dbb47c1f7f1
#
_entry.id   157cee3ac28285a0a87b3dbb47c1f7f1
#
_cell.length_a   1.000
_cell.length_b   1.000
_cell.length_c   1.000
_cell.angle_alpha   90.00
_cell.angle_beta   90.00
_cell.angle_gamma   90.00
#
_symmetry.space_group_name_H-M   'P 1'
#
loop_
_entity.id
_entity.type
_entity.pdbx_description
1 polymer ?
#
loop_
_entity_poly.entity_id
_entity_poly.type
_entity_poly.pdbx_seq_one_letter_code
_entity_poly.pdbx_strand_id
1 'polypeptide(L)'
;MNKKLLIVDDDLPFRERLTRSMEKKGFEVVSSPGFKDSLTKVSEISFDYAVVDMRLEDGSGLELIKELQKISPETKSLLLTGYGNIATAVAAIKSGAIDYLPKPAEIDQIYDALTNSKEILPPPPENPMTADRIRWEHIQRVFIQ
;
A
#
# COMPACT_ATOMS: atom_id res chain seq x y z
N MET A 1 14.72 16.61 -2.21
CA MET A 1 14.17 16.21 -0.91
C MET A 1 13.69 14.79 -0.95
N ASN A 2 14.00 14.05 0.10
CA ASN A 2 13.60 12.65 0.15
C ASN A 2 12.14 12.53 0.55
N LYS A 3 11.44 11.57 -0.07
CA LYS A 3 10.10 11.24 0.33
C LYS A 3 10.13 10.45 1.63
N LYS A 4 9.15 10.67 2.48
CA LYS A 4 9.06 9.98 3.76
C LYS A 4 8.15 8.77 3.64
N LEU A 5 8.64 7.65 4.12
CA LEU A 5 7.95 6.36 4.03
C LEU A 5 7.78 5.77 5.43
N LEU A 6 6.56 5.40 5.76
CA LEU A 6 6.26 4.66 6.98
C LEU A 6 6.12 3.19 6.63
N ILE A 7 6.81 2.32 7.37
CA ILE A 7 6.70 0.88 7.19
C ILE A 7 6.13 0.29 8.48
N VAL A 8 4.99 -0.36 8.39
CA VAL A 8 4.30 -0.94 9.55
C VAL A 8 4.20 -2.45 9.35
N ASP A 9 4.95 -3.19 10.16
CA ASP A 9 4.99 -4.66 10.09
C ASP A 9 5.53 -5.17 11.42
N ASP A 10 4.91 -6.21 11.98
CA ASP A 10 5.38 -6.77 13.23
C ASP A 10 6.48 -7.81 13.05
N ASP A 11 6.81 -8.16 11.80
CA ASP A 11 7.93 -9.06 11.48
C ASP A 11 9.20 -8.23 11.42
N LEU A 12 10.00 -8.28 12.47
CA LEU A 12 11.19 -7.45 12.58
C LEU A 12 12.20 -7.69 11.45
N PRO A 13 12.58 -8.94 11.12
CA PRO A 13 13.53 -9.14 10.03
C PRO A 13 13.07 -8.57 8.69
N PHE A 14 11.82 -8.76 8.35
CA PHE A 14 11.29 -8.22 7.11
C PHE A 14 11.27 -6.70 7.15
N ARG A 15 10.83 -6.14 8.26
CA ARG A 15 10.75 -4.68 8.42
C ARG A 15 12.12 -4.04 8.27
N GLU A 16 13.14 -4.64 8.88
CA GLU A 16 14.49 -4.11 8.78
C GLU A 16 15.04 -4.20 7.37
N ARG A 17 14.82 -5.34 6.71
CA ARG A 17 15.30 -5.53 5.35
C ARG A 17 14.64 -4.53 4.40
N LEU A 18 13.34 -4.36 4.53
CA LEU A 18 12.62 -3.42 3.69
C LEU A 18 13.06 -1.99 3.95
N THR A 19 13.26 -1.66 5.23
CA THR A 19 13.74 -0.32 5.60
C THR A 19 15.07 -0.01 4.94
N ARG A 20 16.04 -0.91 5.05
CA ARG A 20 17.35 -0.67 4.46
C ARG A 20 17.28 -0.54 2.94
N SER A 21 16.46 -1.37 2.31
CA SER A 21 16.35 -1.33 0.87
C SER A 21 15.69 -0.06 0.38
N MET A 22 14.68 0.41 1.09
CA MET A 22 14.00 1.63 0.70
C MET A 22 14.87 2.86 0.96
N GLU A 23 15.67 2.83 2.03
CA GLU A 23 16.62 3.91 2.26
C GLU A 23 17.63 4.03 1.12
N LYS A 24 18.06 2.89 0.58
CA LYS A 24 18.96 2.91 -0.57
C LYS A 24 18.32 3.50 -1.81
N LYS A 25 17.00 3.41 -1.90
CA LYS A 25 16.27 3.98 -3.03
C LYS A 25 15.92 5.45 -2.84
N GLY A 26 16.34 6.03 -1.72
CA GLY A 26 16.21 7.46 -1.49
C GLY A 26 15.08 7.87 -0.56
N PHE A 27 14.39 6.91 0.05
CA PHE A 27 13.35 7.25 1.01
C PHE A 27 13.94 7.54 2.37
N GLU A 28 13.27 8.42 3.08
CA GLU A 28 13.54 8.65 4.49
C GLU A 28 12.52 7.79 5.25
N VAL A 29 12.98 6.69 5.84
CA VAL A 29 12.10 5.64 6.35
C VAL A 29 11.96 5.72 7.86
N VAL A 30 10.73 5.60 8.32
CA VAL A 30 10.40 5.39 9.74
C VAL A 30 9.63 4.07 9.81
N SER A 31 10.08 3.16 10.66
CA SER A 31 9.42 1.86 10.78
C SER A 31 8.68 1.77 12.10
N SER A 32 7.63 0.95 12.11
CA SER A 32 6.77 0.79 13.27
C SER A 32 6.38 -0.69 13.39
N PRO A 33 6.36 -1.23 14.62
CA PRO A 33 5.98 -2.63 14.79
C PRO A 33 4.47 -2.87 14.82
N GLY A 34 3.65 -1.84 14.94
CA GLY A 34 2.23 -2.10 15.11
C GLY A 34 1.32 -0.91 14.94
N PHE A 35 0.06 -1.15 15.23
CA PHE A 35 -1.02 -0.22 14.99
C PHE A 35 -0.90 1.05 15.84
N LYS A 36 -0.81 0.88 17.15
CA LYS A 36 -0.79 2.05 18.05
C LYS A 36 0.45 2.89 17.85
N ASP A 37 1.59 2.23 17.71
CA ASP A 37 2.85 2.94 17.53
C ASP A 37 2.82 3.76 16.23
N SER A 38 2.26 3.20 15.16
CA SER A 38 2.20 3.91 13.90
C SER A 38 1.26 5.12 13.96
N LEU A 39 0.15 5.01 14.70
CA LEU A 39 -0.73 6.16 14.87
C LEU A 39 -0.01 7.31 15.57
N THR A 40 0.79 7.00 16.59
CA THR A 40 1.59 8.00 17.27
C THR A 40 2.55 8.67 16.30
N LYS A 41 3.21 7.90 15.48
CA LYS A 41 4.18 8.44 14.52
C LYS A 41 3.50 9.31 13.47
N VAL A 42 2.35 8.90 12.99
CA VAL A 42 1.61 9.66 11.98
C VAL A 42 1.12 10.99 12.55
N SER A 43 0.82 11.04 13.84
CA SER A 43 0.39 12.29 14.47
C SER A 43 1.54 13.29 14.59
N GLU A 44 2.78 12.82 14.52
CA GLU A 44 3.96 13.66 14.69
C GLU A 44 4.69 13.96 13.39
N ILE A 45 4.59 13.07 12.41
CA ILE A 45 5.36 13.13 11.17
C ILE A 45 4.41 12.98 10.00
N SER A 46 4.58 13.83 8.99
CA SER A 46 3.83 13.68 7.74
C SER A 46 4.57 12.73 6.82
N PHE A 47 3.86 11.73 6.32
CA PHE A 47 4.46 10.74 5.42
C PHE A 47 3.88 10.88 4.01
N ASP A 48 4.72 10.67 3.02
CA ASP A 48 4.28 10.63 1.62
C ASP A 48 3.72 9.26 1.28
N TYR A 49 4.29 8.22 1.87
CA TYR A 49 3.91 6.83 1.58
C TYR A 49 3.87 6.01 2.86
N ALA A 50 3.06 4.95 2.83
CA ALA A 50 3.03 3.99 3.92
C ALA A 50 2.88 2.58 3.36
N VAL A 51 3.66 1.65 3.88
CA VAL A 51 3.52 0.21 3.58
C VAL A 51 3.02 -0.43 4.86
N VAL A 52 1.86 -1.07 4.79
CA VAL A 52 1.16 -1.56 5.97
C VAL A 52 0.87 -3.05 5.81
N ASP A 53 1.33 -3.86 6.78
CA ASP A 53 0.99 -5.27 6.82
C ASP A 53 -0.46 -5.44 7.23
N MET A 54 -1.16 -6.37 6.59
CA MET A 54 -2.56 -6.62 6.87
C MET A 54 -2.79 -7.06 8.31
N ARG A 55 -1.92 -7.88 8.84
CA ARG A 55 -2.07 -8.40 10.20
C ARG A 55 -0.99 -7.85 11.12
N LEU A 56 -1.43 -7.11 12.11
CA LEU A 56 -0.55 -6.59 13.15
C LEU A 56 -1.00 -7.20 14.46
N GLU A 57 -0.08 -7.32 15.42
CA GLU A 57 -0.43 -7.94 16.69
C GLU A 57 -1.49 -7.16 17.44
N ASP A 58 -1.48 -5.85 17.29
CA ASP A 58 -2.42 -5.00 18.04
C ASP A 58 -3.49 -4.36 17.15
N GLY A 59 -3.71 -4.92 15.95
CA GLY A 59 -4.77 -4.40 15.12
C GLY A 59 -4.67 -4.87 13.68
N SER A 60 -5.53 -4.33 12.85
CA SER A 60 -5.61 -4.67 11.45
C SER A 60 -4.98 -3.58 10.61
N GLY A 61 -4.18 -3.98 9.61
CA GLY A 61 -3.64 -3.02 8.66
C GLY A 61 -4.72 -2.28 7.90
N LEU A 62 -5.83 -2.95 7.65
CA LEU A 62 -6.96 -2.33 6.97
C LEU A 62 -7.53 -1.17 7.81
N GLU A 63 -7.71 -1.40 9.11
CA GLU A 63 -8.17 -0.33 10.00
C GLU A 63 -7.15 0.80 10.06
N LEU A 64 -5.88 0.46 10.05
CA LEU A 64 -4.84 1.47 10.07
C LEU A 64 -4.91 2.35 8.83
N ILE A 65 -5.14 1.75 7.67
CA ILE A 65 -5.26 2.53 6.44
C ILE A 65 -6.46 3.47 6.50
N LYS A 66 -7.56 3.03 7.10
CA LYS A 66 -8.71 3.91 7.30
C LYS A 66 -8.36 5.10 8.17
N GLU A 67 -7.60 4.86 9.25
CA GLU A 67 -7.17 5.95 10.13
C GLU A 67 -6.21 6.90 9.41
N LEU A 68 -5.29 6.34 8.62
CA LEU A 68 -4.38 7.15 7.82
C LEU A 68 -5.14 8.05 6.86
N GLN A 69 -6.19 7.53 6.24
CA GLN A 69 -6.98 8.30 5.30
C GLN A 69 -7.64 9.50 5.99
N LYS A 70 -8.02 9.33 7.25
CA LYS A 70 -8.61 10.42 8.01
C LYS A 70 -7.59 11.45 8.49
N ILE A 71 -6.45 10.96 8.97
CA ILE A 71 -5.42 11.81 9.57
C ILE A 71 -4.58 12.48 8.51
N SER A 72 -4.23 11.74 7.46
CA SER A 72 -3.28 12.19 6.45
C SER A 72 -3.72 11.67 5.08
N PRO A 73 -4.75 12.28 4.49
CA PRO A 73 -5.28 11.77 3.23
C PRO A 73 -4.29 11.82 2.06
N GLU A 74 -3.24 12.63 2.17
CA GLU A 74 -2.22 12.68 1.14
C GLU A 74 -1.25 11.51 1.17
N THR A 75 -1.18 10.78 2.30
CA THR A 75 -0.30 9.62 2.40
C THR A 75 -0.82 8.49 1.52
N LYS A 76 0.02 8.02 0.61
CA LYS A 76 -0.35 6.91 -0.26
C LYS A 76 0.01 5.61 0.42
N SER A 77 -1.00 4.81 0.72
CA SER A 77 -0.83 3.58 1.51
C SER A 77 -0.92 2.35 0.65
N LEU A 78 0.00 1.41 0.87
CA LEU A 78 0.04 0.12 0.21
C LEU A 78 -0.20 -0.96 1.25
N LEU A 79 -1.12 -1.87 1.00
CA LEU A 79 -1.40 -2.98 1.91
C LEU A 79 -0.68 -4.24 1.47
N LEU A 80 0.00 -4.91 2.41
CA LEU A 80 0.58 -6.22 2.16
C LEU A 80 -0.29 -7.26 2.83
N THR A 81 -0.70 -8.28 2.09
CA THR A 81 -1.60 -9.30 2.62
C THR A 81 -0.98 -10.68 2.51
N GLY A 82 -1.36 -11.60 3.42
CA GLY A 82 -0.77 -12.93 3.46
C GLY A 82 -1.18 -13.82 2.29
N TYR A 83 -2.37 -13.64 1.77
CA TYR A 83 -2.84 -14.43 0.64
C TYR A 83 -3.74 -13.57 -0.20
N GLY A 84 -3.95 -13.99 -1.44
CA GLY A 84 -4.78 -13.24 -2.36
C GLY A 84 -6.26 -13.27 -2.00
N ASN A 85 -6.60 -12.69 -0.90
CA ASN A 85 -7.99 -12.54 -0.49
C ASN A 85 -8.57 -11.33 -1.21
N ILE A 86 -9.35 -11.60 -2.23
CA ILE A 86 -9.89 -10.55 -3.09
C ILE A 86 -10.79 -9.59 -2.30
N ALA A 87 -11.56 -10.12 -1.37
CA ALA A 87 -12.45 -9.26 -0.58
C ALA A 87 -11.64 -8.26 0.26
N THR A 88 -10.53 -8.71 0.85
CA THR A 88 -9.67 -7.83 1.61
C THR A 88 -9.02 -6.78 0.72
N ALA A 89 -8.59 -7.18 -0.47
CA ALA A 89 -7.99 -6.26 -1.42
C ALA A 89 -8.96 -5.16 -1.83
N VAL A 90 -10.20 -5.55 -2.13
CA VAL A 90 -11.24 -4.57 -2.49
C VAL A 90 -11.51 -3.63 -1.32
N ALA A 91 -11.58 -4.18 -0.10
CA ALA A 91 -11.82 -3.37 1.08
C ALA A 91 -10.69 -2.37 1.31
N ALA A 92 -9.44 -2.79 1.05
CA ALA A 92 -8.29 -1.91 1.21
C ALA A 92 -8.39 -0.71 0.26
N ILE A 93 -8.68 -0.98 -0.99
CA ILE A 93 -8.81 0.09 -1.98
C ILE A 93 -9.94 1.04 -1.60
N LYS A 94 -11.08 0.50 -1.17
CA LYS A 94 -12.20 1.33 -0.76
C LYS A 94 -11.88 2.15 0.48
N SER A 95 -10.95 1.68 1.30
CA SER A 95 -10.55 2.40 2.52
C SER A 95 -9.50 3.46 2.27
N GLY A 96 -8.97 3.55 1.07
CA GLY A 96 -8.02 4.58 0.70
C GLY A 96 -6.64 4.09 0.30
N ALA A 97 -6.39 2.78 0.30
CA ALA A 97 -5.10 2.27 -0.17
C ALA A 97 -4.97 2.48 -1.67
N ILE A 98 -3.76 2.78 -2.12
CA ILE A 98 -3.52 2.96 -3.55
C ILE A 98 -3.40 1.61 -4.25
N ASP A 99 -3.00 0.56 -3.51
CA ASP A 99 -2.83 -0.75 -4.09
C ASP A 99 -2.65 -1.76 -2.96
N TYR A 100 -2.54 -3.02 -3.32
CA TYR A 100 -2.24 -4.09 -2.39
C TYR A 100 -1.30 -5.08 -3.07
N LEU A 101 -0.51 -5.82 -2.28
CA LEU A 101 0.37 -6.87 -2.81
C LEU A 101 0.29 -8.07 -1.90
N PRO A 102 0.26 -9.29 -2.47
CA PRO A 102 0.32 -10.49 -1.65
C PRO A 102 1.74 -10.73 -1.15
N LYS A 103 1.85 -11.25 0.05
CA LYS A 103 3.13 -11.69 0.58
C LYS A 103 3.41 -13.11 0.11
N PRO A 104 4.64 -13.47 -0.15
CA PRO A 104 5.84 -12.64 -0.05
C PRO A 104 5.94 -11.67 -1.22
N ALA A 105 6.21 -10.42 -0.93
CA ALA A 105 6.36 -9.39 -1.95
C ALA A 105 7.83 -9.02 -2.09
N GLU A 106 8.27 -8.91 -3.33
CA GLU A 106 9.63 -8.47 -3.60
C GLU A 106 9.74 -6.97 -3.34
N ILE A 107 10.92 -6.56 -2.93
CA ILE A 107 11.15 -5.14 -2.63
C ILE A 107 10.89 -4.28 -3.85
N ASP A 108 11.28 -4.74 -5.04
CA ASP A 108 11.04 -3.98 -6.25
C ASP A 108 9.56 -3.87 -6.57
N GLN A 109 8.76 -4.91 -6.26
CA GLN A 109 7.33 -4.84 -6.44
C GLN A 109 6.71 -3.78 -5.53
N ILE A 110 7.19 -3.72 -4.28
CA ILE A 110 6.71 -2.72 -3.33
C ILE A 110 7.06 -1.32 -3.81
N TYR A 111 8.29 -1.14 -4.24
CA TYR A 111 8.75 0.16 -4.74
C TYR A 111 7.92 0.60 -5.94
N ASP A 112 7.70 -0.30 -6.89
CA ASP A 112 6.92 0.03 -8.09
C ASP A 112 5.48 0.35 -7.74
N ALA A 113 4.88 -0.40 -6.84
CA ALA A 113 3.50 -0.14 -6.45
C ALA A 113 3.35 1.22 -5.78
N LEU A 114 4.33 1.62 -4.98
CA LEU A 114 4.28 2.92 -4.33
C LEU A 114 4.45 4.07 -5.33
N THR A 115 5.38 3.94 -6.26
CA THR A 115 5.78 5.07 -7.07
C THR A 115 5.06 5.15 -8.40
N ASN A 116 4.51 4.05 -8.91
CA ASN A 116 3.90 4.02 -10.24
C ASN A 116 2.41 3.77 -10.23
N SER A 117 1.81 3.54 -9.05
CA SER A 117 0.42 3.11 -8.99
C SER A 117 -0.55 4.10 -9.63
N LYS A 118 -0.28 5.39 -9.52
CA LYS A 118 -1.18 6.38 -10.07
C LYS A 118 -1.26 6.35 -11.59
N GLU A 119 -0.25 5.80 -12.23
CA GLU A 119 -0.19 5.74 -13.69
C GLU A 119 -0.94 4.55 -14.25
N ILE A 120 -1.30 3.63 -13.41
CA ILE A 120 -2.01 2.43 -13.82
C ILE A 120 -3.48 2.72 -14.01
N LEU A 121 -3.92 3.77 -13.40
CA LEU A 121 -5.33 4.12 -13.46
C LEU A 121 -5.73 4.36 -14.88
N PRO A 122 -6.68 3.81 -15.31
CA PRO A 122 -7.21 4.14 -16.53
C PRO A 122 -8.56 4.17 -16.73
N PRO A 123 -8.76 4.35 -16.93
CA PRO A 123 -9.58 4.50 -17.30
C PRO A 123 -10.72 4.16 -17.52
N PRO A 124 -10.87 4.20 -17.57
CA PRO A 124 -11.68 4.00 -17.83
C PRO A 124 -12.65 3.85 -18.26
N PRO A 125 -12.95 3.88 -18.48
CA PRO A 125 -13.65 3.70 -18.86
C PRO A 125 -14.58 3.60 -19.29
N GLU A 126 -14.60 3.72 -19.37
CA GLU A 126 -15.14 3.72 -19.71
C GLU A 126 -15.94 3.39 -20.37
N ASN A 127 -16.06 3.35 -20.68
CA ASN A 127 -16.55 3.02 -21.30
C ASN A 127 -16.99 2.21 -21.71
N PRO A 128 -17.13 2.02 -21.88
CA PRO A 128 -17.21 1.35 -22.12
C PRO A 128 -17.36 0.65 -22.57
N MET A 129 -17.44 0.49 -22.54
CA MET A 129 -17.13 0.19 -22.90
C MET A 129 -17.10 -0.48 -23.23
N THR A 130 -17.29 -0.77 -23.48
CA THR A 130 -16.89 -1.11 -23.72
C THR A 130 -16.71 -1.80 -23.43
N ALA A 131 -16.73 -2.07 -23.32
CA ALA A 131 -16.24 -2.32 -22.91
C ALA A 131 -15.97 -3.06 -22.76
N ASP A 132 -16.04 -3.18 -22.39
CA ASP A 132 -15.47 -3.39 -22.13
C ASP A 132 -14.88 -3.98 -22.17
N ARG A 133 -14.76 -4.28 -22.23
CA ARG A 133 -13.83 -4.38 -22.16
C ARG A 133 -13.34 -5.02 -21.67
N ILE A 134 -13.39 -5.21 -21.57
CA ILE A 134 -12.55 -5.26 -21.00
C ILE A 134 -12.28 -5.75 -20.41
N ARG A 135 -12.24 -5.80 -20.07
CA ARG A 135 -11.65 -5.74 -19.42
C ARG A 135 -11.37 -6.25 -19.05
N TRP A 136 -11.64 -6.13 -18.93
CA TRP A 136 -11.09 -5.92 -18.55
C TRP A 136 -10.57 -6.57 -18.62
N GLU A 137 -10.56 -6.72 -18.74
CA GLU A 137 -9.80 -6.71 -18.82
C GLU A 137 -9.39 -6.96 -18.54
N HIS A 138 -9.74 -7.10 -18.35
CA HIS A 138 -9.10 -6.82 -18.15
C HIS A 138 -9.01 -7.11 -17.72
N ILE A 139 -9.21 -7.17 -17.66
CA ILE A 139 -8.82 -6.79 -17.47
C ILE A 139 -8.36 -7.20 -17.44
N GLN A 140 -8.19 -7.29 -17.48
CA GLN A 140 -7.56 -7.19 -17.76
C GLN A 140 -6.81 -7.46 -17.79
N ARG A 141 -6.71 -8.29 -17.91
CA ARG A 141 -5.90 -8.19 -17.93
C ARG A 141 -5.76 -8.36 -17.56
N VAL A 142 -6.23 -8.39 -17.63
CA VAL A 142 -5.91 -7.93 -17.35
C VAL A 142 -5.95 -8.01 -17.13
N PHE A 143 -6.50 -7.60 -17.06
CA PHE A 143 -6.46 -7.02 -17.21
C PHE A 143 -6.21 -7.38 -17.51
N ILE A 144 -6.25 -8.03 -17.72
CA ILE A 144 -5.87 -7.75 -18.20
C ILE A 144 -5.47 -7.87 -18.42
N GLN A 145 -5.39 -8.20 -18.50
CA GLN A 145 -4.88 -7.89 -18.88
C GLN A 145 -4.66 -7.84 -18.79
#